data_45d9f60df04fe0b6388ea2699f7c4367
#
_entry.id   45d9f60df04fe0b6388ea2699f7c4367
#
_cell.length_a   1.000
_cell.length_b   1.000
_cell.length_c   1.000
_cell.angle_alpha   90.00
_cell.angle_beta   90.00
_cell.angle_gamma   90.00
#
_symmetry.space_group_name_H-M   'P 1'
#
loop_
_entity.id
_entity.type
_entity.pdbx_description
1 polymer ?
#
loop_
_entity_poly.entity_id
_entity_poly.type
_entity_poly.pdbx_seq_one_letter_code
_entity_poly.pdbx_strand_id
1 'polypeptide(L)'
;DWMTDLPWSNKSKINSDLKNAQKILDEDHYGLEKVKERILEYLAVQSRINKIKGPILCLVGAPGVGKTSLGKSIARATGRKFVRMSLGGMRDEAEIRGHRRTYIGSMPGKVLQMVKKAGSSNALFLLDEIDKLGNDYRGDPSSALLEVLDPEQNNTFNDHYLEVDYDLSDMMFLTTANSLRMPPALLDRMEIIRIAGYTEDEKLEIAKQHLVPEIEKKHGLKKDEIKIEDSAIIGLIRHYTREAGVRSLEREISNLARKTIKKIVAGESVSEIINGDNLPDFAGIKKFKYGEIDADDQVGIVTGLAWTEVGGEILQIESVIMPGKGKMTITGKLGDVMKESIHAAQSYVRSRAIEFGIKP
;
A
#
# COMPACT_ATOMS: atom_id res chain seq x y z
N ASP A 1 -0.51 20.50 -31.69
CA ASP A 1 -0.28 20.65 -30.26
C ASP A 1 0.18 19.36 -29.58
N TRP A 2 -0.55 18.21 -29.65
CA TRP A 2 -0.10 16.96 -29.00
C TRP A 2 1.21 16.42 -29.59
N MET A 3 1.34 16.40 -30.90
CA MET A 3 2.54 15.89 -31.60
C MET A 3 3.80 16.72 -31.29
N THR A 4 3.65 18.02 -31.11
CA THR A 4 4.76 18.95 -30.82
C THR A 4 5.13 18.97 -29.34
N ASP A 5 4.17 18.65 -28.45
CA ASP A 5 4.35 18.76 -27.00
C ASP A 5 4.87 17.45 -26.37
N LEU A 6 4.83 16.34 -27.09
CA LEU A 6 5.38 15.06 -26.62
C LEU A 6 6.92 15.08 -26.61
N PRO A 7 7.55 14.56 -25.54
CA PRO A 7 9.01 14.52 -25.42
C PRO A 7 9.60 13.36 -26.21
N TRP A 8 9.62 13.45 -27.53
CA TRP A 8 10.13 12.39 -28.42
C TRP A 8 11.57 11.97 -28.15
N SER A 9 12.44 12.93 -27.89
CA SER A 9 13.88 12.68 -27.67
C SER A 9 14.42 13.32 -26.38
N ASN A 10 13.57 14.02 -25.63
CA ASN A 10 13.98 14.69 -24.40
C ASN A 10 14.13 13.68 -23.26
N LYS A 11 15.36 13.45 -22.79
CA LYS A 11 15.70 12.50 -21.72
C LYS A 11 16.27 13.20 -20.50
N SER A 12 15.85 12.76 -19.32
CA SER A 12 16.49 13.14 -18.06
C SER A 12 17.86 12.44 -17.96
N LYS A 13 18.81 13.10 -17.31
CA LYS A 13 20.11 12.48 -16.98
C LYS A 13 19.90 11.40 -15.94
N ILE A 14 20.23 10.16 -16.28
CA ILE A 14 20.11 9.02 -15.39
C ILE A 14 21.30 8.99 -14.42
N ASN A 15 21.03 8.73 -13.14
CA ASN A 15 22.01 8.44 -12.13
C ASN A 15 22.05 6.93 -11.87
N SER A 16 23.21 6.30 -12.04
CA SER A 16 23.44 4.86 -11.84
C SER A 16 24.22 4.56 -10.56
N ASP A 17 24.43 5.56 -9.69
CA ASP A 17 25.15 5.38 -8.44
C ASP A 17 24.28 4.65 -7.40
N LEU A 18 24.58 3.37 -7.19
CA LEU A 18 23.87 2.52 -6.23
C LEU A 18 24.06 2.95 -4.78
N LYS A 19 25.21 3.53 -4.43
CA LYS A 19 25.42 4.04 -3.07
C LYS A 19 24.53 5.25 -2.79
N ASN A 20 24.42 6.14 -3.78
CA ASN A 20 23.47 7.25 -3.68
C ASN A 20 22.01 6.76 -3.65
N ALA A 21 21.67 5.73 -4.44
CA ALA A 21 20.34 5.14 -4.42
C ALA A 21 20.00 4.53 -3.05
N GLN A 22 20.93 3.78 -2.45
CA GLN A 22 20.76 3.24 -1.10
C GLN A 22 20.54 4.34 -0.07
N LYS A 23 21.39 5.36 -0.09
CA LYS A 23 21.27 6.51 0.82
C LYS A 23 19.89 7.17 0.73
N ILE A 24 19.38 7.40 -0.47
CA ILE A 24 18.06 8.01 -0.69
C ILE A 24 16.94 7.10 -0.15
N LEU A 25 17.02 5.79 -0.38
CA LEU A 25 16.03 4.84 0.13
C LEU A 25 16.04 4.77 1.66
N ASP A 26 17.22 4.87 2.29
CA ASP A 26 17.36 4.85 3.74
C ASP A 26 16.89 6.16 4.39
N GLU A 27 17.12 7.29 3.73
CA GLU A 27 16.62 8.60 4.18
C GLU A 27 15.09 8.70 4.10
N ASP A 28 14.46 8.11 3.07
CA ASP A 28 13.02 8.26 2.82
C ASP A 28 12.17 7.18 3.51
N HIS A 29 12.77 6.04 3.86
CA HIS A 29 12.02 4.87 4.35
C HIS A 29 12.72 4.21 5.53
N TYR A 30 12.04 4.18 6.66
CA TYR A 30 12.50 3.43 7.82
C TYR A 30 12.29 1.92 7.61
N GLY A 31 13.26 1.09 7.98
CA GLY A 31 13.20 -0.37 7.84
C GLY A 31 13.14 -0.81 6.38
N LEU A 32 12.35 -1.84 6.09
CA LEU A 32 12.15 -2.40 4.74
C LEU A 32 13.43 -2.93 4.07
N GLU A 33 14.40 -3.42 4.84
CA GLU A 33 15.74 -3.81 4.36
C GLU A 33 15.70 -4.75 3.15
N LYS A 34 14.88 -5.82 3.23
CA LYS A 34 14.72 -6.79 2.13
C LYS A 34 14.12 -6.17 0.87
N VAL A 35 13.21 -5.20 1.04
CA VAL A 35 12.58 -4.49 -0.09
C VAL A 35 13.59 -3.57 -0.76
N LYS A 36 14.35 -2.82 0.03
CA LYS A 36 15.41 -1.94 -0.45
C LYS A 36 16.50 -2.73 -1.18
N GLU A 37 16.95 -3.85 -0.62
CA GLU A 37 17.93 -4.74 -1.24
C GLU A 37 17.46 -5.22 -2.61
N ARG A 38 16.22 -5.71 -2.73
CA ARG A 38 15.65 -6.15 -4.02
C ARG A 38 15.55 -5.01 -5.04
N ILE A 39 15.19 -3.81 -4.59
CA ILE A 39 15.18 -2.63 -5.46
C ILE A 39 16.60 -2.30 -5.95
N LEU A 40 17.61 -2.35 -5.07
CA LEU A 40 19.00 -2.08 -5.45
C LEU A 40 19.55 -3.15 -6.39
N GLU A 41 19.24 -4.44 -6.19
CA GLU A 41 19.58 -5.51 -7.12
C GLU A 41 19.02 -5.24 -8.53
N TYR A 42 17.74 -4.88 -8.59
CA TYR A 42 17.08 -4.52 -9.84
C TYR A 42 17.76 -3.34 -10.54
N LEU A 43 18.05 -2.25 -9.79
CA LEU A 43 18.75 -1.08 -10.32
C LEU A 43 20.17 -1.41 -10.79
N ALA A 44 20.87 -2.32 -10.09
CA ALA A 44 22.21 -2.78 -10.48
C ALA A 44 22.20 -3.51 -11.82
N VAL A 45 21.22 -4.39 -12.03
CA VAL A 45 21.05 -5.09 -13.31
C VAL A 45 20.77 -4.09 -14.43
N GLN A 46 19.86 -3.15 -14.20
CA GLN A 46 19.51 -2.12 -15.18
C GLN A 46 20.69 -1.22 -15.56
N SER A 47 21.56 -0.88 -14.61
CA SER A 47 22.73 -0.06 -14.87
C SER A 47 23.76 -0.75 -15.80
N ARG A 48 23.77 -2.09 -15.83
CA ARG A 48 24.68 -2.87 -16.67
C ARG A 48 24.19 -3.08 -18.11
N ILE A 49 22.88 -3.23 -18.30
CA ILE A 49 22.31 -3.65 -19.58
C ILE A 49 22.09 -2.45 -20.51
N ASN A 50 22.14 -1.21 -20.02
CA ASN A 50 21.86 0.04 -20.75
C ASN A 50 20.50 0.06 -21.51
N LYS A 51 19.64 -0.91 -21.29
CA LYS A 51 18.27 -1.01 -21.80
C LYS A 51 17.37 -1.59 -20.72
N ILE A 52 16.18 -1.05 -20.60
CA ILE A 52 15.17 -1.56 -19.67
C ILE A 52 14.57 -2.85 -20.28
N LYS A 53 15.34 -3.94 -20.20
CA LYS A 53 14.90 -5.28 -20.59
C LYS A 53 14.94 -6.16 -19.34
N GLY A 54 13.82 -6.31 -18.69
CA GLY A 54 13.71 -7.16 -17.51
C GLY A 54 12.26 -7.18 -17.01
N PRO A 55 11.97 -8.03 -16.04
CA PRO A 55 10.65 -8.04 -15.42
C PRO A 55 10.36 -6.68 -14.79
N ILE A 56 9.08 -6.32 -14.75
CA ILE A 56 8.61 -5.05 -14.18
C ILE A 56 8.49 -5.22 -12.68
N LEU A 57 9.06 -4.31 -11.91
CA LEU A 57 8.87 -4.34 -10.47
C LEU A 57 7.41 -4.11 -10.08
N CYS A 58 6.86 -5.02 -9.28
CA CYS A 58 5.53 -4.92 -8.71
C CYS A 58 5.60 -4.90 -7.18
N LEU A 59 5.28 -3.76 -6.58
CA LEU A 59 5.21 -3.59 -5.13
C LEU A 59 3.83 -4.03 -4.62
N VAL A 60 3.78 -5.15 -3.89
CA VAL A 60 2.53 -5.73 -3.39
C VAL A 60 2.48 -5.62 -1.87
N GLY A 61 1.38 -5.07 -1.34
CA GLY A 61 1.20 -4.95 0.11
C GLY A 61 -0.05 -4.18 0.46
N ALA A 62 -0.36 -4.13 1.76
CA ALA A 62 -1.52 -3.43 2.28
C ALA A 62 -1.52 -1.92 1.93
N PRO A 63 -2.67 -1.25 1.96
CA PRO A 63 -2.73 0.20 1.82
C PRO A 63 -1.90 0.90 2.92
N GLY A 64 -1.17 1.95 2.53
CA GLY A 64 -0.41 2.78 3.49
C GLY A 64 0.95 2.25 3.90
N VAL A 65 1.47 1.17 3.27
CA VAL A 65 2.83 0.65 3.55
C VAL A 65 3.93 1.32 2.73
N GLY A 66 3.65 2.44 2.07
CA GLY A 66 4.68 3.23 1.39
C GLY A 66 4.97 2.87 -0.06
N LYS A 67 4.14 2.07 -0.75
CA LYS A 67 4.36 1.66 -2.16
C LYS A 67 4.59 2.85 -3.11
N THR A 68 3.74 3.85 -3.05
CA THR A 68 3.85 5.04 -3.92
C THR A 68 5.04 5.93 -3.56
N SER A 69 5.38 6.05 -2.28
CA SER A 69 6.57 6.79 -1.82
C SER A 69 7.86 6.11 -2.24
N LEU A 70 7.94 4.76 -2.17
CA LEU A 70 9.07 4.00 -2.72
C LEU A 70 9.28 4.30 -4.20
N GLY A 71 8.21 4.36 -5.00
CA GLY A 71 8.30 4.73 -6.41
C GLY A 71 8.89 6.12 -6.63
N LYS A 72 8.51 7.10 -5.80
CA LYS A 72 9.10 8.45 -5.84
C LYS A 72 10.59 8.44 -5.47
N SER A 73 10.96 7.68 -4.45
CA SER A 73 12.35 7.56 -4.02
C SER A 73 13.23 6.88 -5.07
N ILE A 74 12.72 5.85 -5.77
CA ILE A 74 13.40 5.23 -6.90
C ILE A 74 13.59 6.24 -8.04
N ALA A 75 12.57 7.04 -8.36
CA ALA A 75 12.69 8.07 -9.39
C ALA A 75 13.75 9.11 -9.02
N ARG A 76 13.77 9.57 -7.74
CA ARG A 76 14.78 10.50 -7.22
C ARG A 76 16.18 9.88 -7.28
N ALA A 77 16.33 8.63 -6.87
CA ALA A 77 17.60 7.91 -6.86
C ALA A 77 18.18 7.74 -8.27
N THR A 78 17.34 7.48 -9.25
CA THR A 78 17.73 7.27 -10.65
C THR A 78 17.79 8.57 -11.47
N GLY A 79 17.40 9.73 -10.91
CA GLY A 79 17.32 11.01 -11.62
C GLY A 79 16.20 11.08 -12.68
N ARG A 80 15.26 10.14 -12.65
CA ARG A 80 14.14 10.10 -13.59
C ARG A 80 13.01 11.02 -13.14
N LYS A 81 12.29 11.60 -14.08
CA LYS A 81 11.03 12.29 -13.79
C LYS A 81 9.99 11.26 -13.34
N PHE A 82 9.18 11.63 -12.34
CA PHE A 82 8.15 10.74 -11.79
C PHE A 82 6.77 11.10 -12.31
N VAL A 83 6.05 10.11 -12.84
CA VAL A 83 4.63 10.22 -13.15
C VAL A 83 3.87 9.04 -12.59
N ARG A 84 2.61 9.28 -12.21
CA ARG A 84 1.72 8.26 -11.63
C ARG A 84 0.43 8.21 -12.40
N MET A 85 0.00 7.01 -12.77
CA MET A 85 -1.31 6.73 -13.34
C MET A 85 -2.02 5.69 -12.46
N SER A 86 -3.22 6.02 -11.98
CA SER A 86 -4.05 5.03 -11.27
C SER A 86 -4.80 4.19 -12.28
N LEU A 87 -4.71 2.88 -12.13
CA LEU A 87 -5.43 1.90 -12.95
C LEU A 87 -6.75 1.47 -12.28
N GLY A 88 -6.93 1.82 -11.00
CA GLY A 88 -8.13 1.50 -10.25
C GLY A 88 -9.38 2.14 -10.86
N GLY A 89 -10.33 1.29 -11.27
CA GLY A 89 -11.58 1.73 -11.88
C GLY A 89 -11.54 1.91 -13.40
N MET A 90 -10.40 1.72 -14.06
CA MET A 90 -10.32 1.66 -15.52
C MET A 90 -11.02 0.40 -16.02
N ARG A 91 -11.85 0.55 -17.05
CA ARG A 91 -12.63 -0.55 -17.65
C ARG A 91 -12.56 -0.57 -19.17
N ASP A 92 -12.13 0.52 -19.77
CA ASP A 92 -12.08 0.72 -21.22
C ASP A 92 -10.62 0.77 -21.69
N GLU A 93 -10.29 -0.02 -22.68
CA GLU A 93 -8.98 -0.02 -23.37
C GLU A 93 -8.63 1.38 -23.91
N ALA A 94 -9.65 2.12 -24.37
CA ALA A 94 -9.47 3.47 -24.89
C ALA A 94 -8.95 4.48 -23.83
N GLU A 95 -9.11 4.20 -22.54
CA GLU A 95 -8.46 5.02 -21.51
C GLU A 95 -6.93 4.92 -21.57
N ILE A 96 -6.38 3.77 -22.00
CA ILE A 96 -4.94 3.52 -22.11
C ILE A 96 -4.43 4.00 -23.47
N ARG A 97 -5.10 3.57 -24.56
CA ARG A 97 -4.68 3.77 -25.94
C ARG A 97 -5.30 5.00 -26.64
N GLY A 98 -6.23 5.70 -25.98
CA GLY A 98 -6.94 6.84 -26.59
C GLY A 98 -8.13 6.45 -27.46
N HIS A 99 -8.93 7.41 -27.78
CA HIS A 99 -10.09 7.27 -28.67
C HIS A 99 -9.73 7.75 -30.08
N ARG A 100 -10.26 7.08 -31.11
CA ARG A 100 -10.08 7.53 -32.51
C ARG A 100 -10.60 8.94 -32.68
N ARG A 101 -9.92 9.77 -33.48
CA ARG A 101 -10.25 11.20 -33.72
C ARG A 101 -11.65 11.46 -34.30
N THR A 102 -12.28 10.42 -34.82
CA THR A 102 -13.63 10.50 -35.38
C THR A 102 -14.72 10.75 -34.32
N TYR A 103 -14.42 10.54 -33.05
CA TYR A 103 -15.39 10.76 -31.96
C TYR A 103 -15.27 12.17 -31.39
N ILE A 104 -16.42 12.81 -31.15
CA ILE A 104 -16.47 14.14 -30.49
C ILE A 104 -15.91 13.98 -29.07
N GLY A 105 -14.96 14.85 -28.69
CA GLY A 105 -14.31 14.78 -27.39
C GLY A 105 -13.20 13.75 -27.28
N SER A 106 -12.75 13.16 -28.41
CA SER A 106 -11.63 12.24 -28.43
C SER A 106 -10.35 12.86 -27.90
N MET A 107 -9.57 12.09 -27.16
CA MET A 107 -8.30 12.48 -26.56
C MET A 107 -7.29 11.32 -26.65
N PRO A 108 -5.98 11.61 -26.62
CA PRO A 108 -4.96 10.58 -26.44
C PRO A 108 -5.17 9.78 -25.18
N GLY A 109 -4.69 8.57 -25.15
CA GLY A 109 -4.70 7.69 -23.99
C GLY A 109 -3.94 8.28 -22.80
N LYS A 110 -4.29 7.87 -21.61
CA LYS A 110 -3.65 8.36 -20.38
C LYS A 110 -2.14 8.09 -20.35
N VAL A 111 -1.66 7.07 -21.04
CA VAL A 111 -0.21 6.81 -21.16
C VAL A 111 0.48 8.02 -21.78
N LEU A 112 0.08 8.45 -22.96
CA LEU A 112 0.71 9.59 -23.62
C LEU A 112 0.43 10.93 -22.94
N GLN A 113 -0.74 11.08 -22.31
CA GLN A 113 -1.01 12.25 -21.47
C GLN A 113 0.00 12.35 -20.30
N MET A 114 0.34 11.23 -19.65
CA MET A 114 1.32 11.21 -18.57
C MET A 114 2.75 11.41 -19.09
N VAL A 115 3.09 10.86 -20.24
CA VAL A 115 4.38 11.11 -20.92
C VAL A 115 4.56 12.59 -21.21
N LYS A 116 3.55 13.25 -21.79
CA LYS A 116 3.55 14.71 -21.99
C LYS A 116 3.76 15.45 -20.68
N LYS A 117 3.04 15.06 -19.61
CA LYS A 117 3.17 15.65 -18.27
C LYS A 117 4.57 15.48 -17.68
N ALA A 118 5.22 14.33 -17.93
CA ALA A 118 6.59 14.07 -17.50
C ALA A 118 7.59 15.01 -18.19
N GLY A 119 7.35 15.38 -19.43
CA GLY A 119 8.27 16.16 -20.26
C GLY A 119 9.59 15.41 -20.56
N SER A 120 9.58 14.09 -20.43
CA SER A 120 10.77 13.23 -20.62
C SER A 120 10.36 11.85 -21.12
N SER A 121 11.08 11.34 -22.13
CA SER A 121 10.84 10.02 -22.72
C SER A 121 11.41 8.86 -21.89
N ASN A 122 12.16 9.14 -20.82
CA ASN A 122 12.76 8.13 -19.95
C ASN A 122 12.31 8.28 -18.47
N ALA A 123 11.09 8.74 -18.24
CA ALA A 123 10.53 8.90 -16.92
C ALA A 123 10.34 7.56 -16.18
N LEU A 124 10.20 7.61 -14.85
CA LEU A 124 9.65 6.51 -14.07
C LEU A 124 8.12 6.64 -14.06
N PHE A 125 7.46 5.62 -14.58
CA PHE A 125 6.02 5.56 -14.73
C PHE A 125 5.44 4.59 -13.69
N LEU A 126 4.78 5.13 -12.67
CA LEU A 126 4.11 4.33 -11.64
C LEU A 126 2.68 4.03 -12.07
N LEU A 127 2.40 2.76 -12.28
CA LEU A 127 1.06 2.22 -12.53
C LEU A 127 0.48 1.73 -11.20
N ASP A 128 -0.41 2.51 -10.62
CA ASP A 128 -0.91 2.28 -9.27
C ASP A 128 -2.24 1.51 -9.27
N GLU A 129 -2.39 0.58 -8.32
CA GLU A 129 -3.59 -0.26 -8.14
C GLU A 129 -3.91 -1.17 -9.35
N ILE A 130 -2.89 -1.85 -9.90
CA ILE A 130 -3.05 -2.74 -11.05
C ILE A 130 -3.99 -3.93 -10.78
N ASP A 131 -4.12 -4.36 -9.53
CA ASP A 131 -5.06 -5.40 -9.09
C ASP A 131 -6.53 -4.99 -9.11
N LYS A 132 -6.81 -3.70 -9.37
CA LYS A 132 -8.16 -3.15 -9.48
C LYS A 132 -8.58 -2.85 -10.92
N LEU A 133 -7.82 -3.32 -11.92
CA LEU A 133 -8.25 -3.29 -13.31
C LEU A 133 -9.52 -4.11 -13.45
N GLY A 134 -10.56 -3.50 -14.01
CA GLY A 134 -11.83 -4.17 -14.32
C GLY A 134 -11.86 -4.64 -15.76
N ASN A 135 -12.49 -5.78 -16.00
CA ASN A 135 -12.87 -6.19 -17.36
C ASN A 135 -14.32 -5.84 -17.59
N ASP A 136 -14.64 -5.21 -18.71
CA ASP A 136 -15.98 -4.89 -19.14
C ASP A 136 -16.16 -5.31 -20.62
N TYR A 137 -17.41 -5.38 -21.09
CA TYR A 137 -17.76 -5.66 -22.48
C TYR A 137 -17.21 -4.63 -23.50
N ARG A 138 -16.66 -3.52 -23.02
CA ARG A 138 -16.09 -2.42 -23.84
C ARG A 138 -14.63 -2.64 -24.24
N GLY A 139 -14.00 -3.69 -23.77
CA GLY A 139 -12.59 -3.99 -24.06
C GLY A 139 -11.85 -4.59 -22.87
N ASP A 140 -10.63 -4.99 -23.11
CA ASP A 140 -9.74 -5.53 -22.09
C ASP A 140 -8.56 -4.58 -21.84
N PRO A 141 -8.63 -3.69 -20.84
CA PRO A 141 -7.54 -2.80 -20.52
C PRO A 141 -6.26 -3.55 -20.12
N SER A 142 -6.38 -4.82 -19.69
CA SER A 142 -5.21 -5.65 -19.38
C SER A 142 -4.39 -5.97 -20.62
N SER A 143 -5.04 -6.22 -21.76
CA SER A 143 -4.35 -6.44 -23.05
C SER A 143 -3.62 -5.19 -23.53
N ALA A 144 -4.26 -4.00 -23.42
CA ALA A 144 -3.59 -2.75 -23.75
C ALA A 144 -2.38 -2.47 -22.85
N LEU A 145 -2.52 -2.83 -21.56
CA LEU A 145 -1.43 -2.66 -20.62
C LEU A 145 -0.28 -3.62 -20.87
N LEU A 146 -0.56 -4.84 -21.33
CA LEU A 146 0.48 -5.79 -21.74
C LEU A 146 1.37 -5.22 -22.84
N GLU A 147 0.80 -4.54 -23.86
CA GLU A 147 1.58 -3.89 -24.90
C GLU A 147 2.47 -2.77 -24.36
N VAL A 148 1.95 -1.94 -23.44
CA VAL A 148 2.74 -0.90 -22.78
C VAL A 148 3.90 -1.48 -21.97
N LEU A 149 3.69 -2.62 -21.34
CA LEU A 149 4.62 -3.24 -20.41
C LEU A 149 5.58 -4.24 -21.05
N ASP A 150 5.26 -4.74 -22.25
CA ASP A 150 6.09 -5.72 -22.96
C ASP A 150 7.28 -5.04 -23.64
N PRO A 151 8.54 -5.34 -23.24
CA PRO A 151 9.73 -4.76 -23.86
C PRO A 151 9.90 -5.08 -25.36
N GLU A 152 9.19 -6.09 -25.85
CA GLU A 152 9.22 -6.47 -27.29
C GLU A 152 8.23 -5.65 -28.12
N GLN A 153 7.20 -5.07 -27.49
CA GLN A 153 6.13 -4.34 -28.16
C GLN A 153 6.10 -2.85 -27.83
N ASN A 154 6.60 -2.45 -26.66
CA ASN A 154 6.46 -1.06 -26.17
C ASN A 154 7.27 -0.01 -26.94
N ASN A 155 8.19 -0.42 -27.79
CA ASN A 155 8.94 0.47 -28.68
C ASN A 155 8.09 1.00 -29.85
N THR A 156 6.96 0.37 -30.13
CA THR A 156 6.01 0.74 -31.19
C THR A 156 4.59 0.91 -30.61
N PHE A 157 4.50 1.47 -29.41
CA PHE A 157 3.20 1.72 -28.77
C PHE A 157 2.36 2.67 -29.62
N ASN A 158 1.21 2.21 -30.09
CA ASN A 158 0.33 2.98 -30.95
C ASN A 158 -0.89 3.52 -30.19
N ASP A 159 -1.01 4.84 -30.12
CA ASP A 159 -2.18 5.53 -29.57
C ASP A 159 -3.19 5.77 -30.68
N HIS A 160 -4.44 5.39 -30.47
CA HIS A 160 -5.52 5.47 -31.47
C HIS A 160 -5.92 6.91 -31.83
N TYR A 161 -5.59 7.90 -30.96
CA TYR A 161 -5.83 9.30 -31.26
C TYR A 161 -4.69 9.89 -32.09
N LEU A 162 -3.45 9.56 -31.77
CA LEU A 162 -2.29 10.12 -32.49
C LEU A 162 -2.02 9.39 -33.81
N GLU A 163 -2.32 8.08 -33.86
CA GLU A 163 -2.08 7.19 -35.02
C GLU A 163 -0.60 7.18 -35.49
N VAL A 164 0.30 7.40 -34.51
CA VAL A 164 1.76 7.28 -34.70
C VAL A 164 2.35 6.50 -33.57
N ASP A 165 3.39 5.74 -33.85
CA ASP A 165 4.08 4.95 -32.85
C ASP A 165 4.88 5.86 -31.92
N TYR A 166 4.85 5.56 -30.63
CA TYR A 166 5.66 6.20 -29.61
C TYR A 166 6.53 5.15 -28.91
N ASP A 167 7.83 5.42 -28.82
CA ASP A 167 8.78 4.53 -28.16
C ASP A 167 8.74 4.71 -26.65
N LEU A 168 8.22 3.71 -25.94
CA LEU A 168 8.17 3.63 -24.46
C LEU A 168 9.34 2.82 -23.88
N SER A 169 10.27 2.30 -24.68
CA SER A 169 11.31 1.36 -24.24
C SER A 169 12.31 1.95 -23.24
N ASP A 170 12.47 3.27 -23.18
CA ASP A 170 13.32 3.96 -22.22
C ASP A 170 12.60 4.32 -20.90
N MET A 171 11.29 4.12 -20.84
CA MET A 171 10.49 4.32 -19.65
C MET A 171 10.74 3.23 -18.61
N MET A 172 10.89 3.62 -17.36
CA MET A 172 10.95 2.67 -16.25
C MET A 172 9.55 2.48 -15.68
N PHE A 173 8.95 1.33 -15.92
CA PHE A 173 7.65 0.99 -15.35
C PHE A 173 7.79 0.36 -13.97
N LEU A 174 6.99 0.84 -13.04
CA LEU A 174 6.81 0.30 -11.70
C LEU A 174 5.32 0.14 -11.44
N THR A 175 4.91 -1.00 -10.90
CA THR A 175 3.51 -1.26 -10.61
C THR A 175 3.27 -1.39 -9.11
N THR A 176 2.06 -1.07 -8.65
CA THR A 176 1.65 -1.34 -7.28
C THR A 176 0.35 -2.14 -7.26
N ALA A 177 0.23 -3.02 -6.28
CA ALA A 177 -0.99 -3.79 -6.02
C ALA A 177 -1.23 -3.94 -4.52
N ASN A 178 -2.49 -4.15 -4.13
CA ASN A 178 -2.81 -4.52 -2.77
C ASN A 178 -2.91 -6.06 -2.63
N SER A 179 -3.22 -6.75 -3.73
CA SER A 179 -3.35 -8.20 -3.80
C SER A 179 -2.78 -8.73 -5.12
N LEU A 180 -2.57 -10.04 -5.19
CA LEU A 180 -2.13 -10.71 -6.44
C LEU A 180 -3.31 -11.13 -7.34
N ARG A 181 -4.50 -10.57 -7.12
CA ARG A 181 -5.69 -10.85 -7.93
C ARG A 181 -5.63 -10.06 -9.24
N MET A 182 -4.83 -10.54 -10.18
CA MET A 182 -4.68 -9.95 -11.51
C MET A 182 -4.49 -11.05 -12.56
N PRO A 183 -4.65 -10.75 -13.86
CA PRO A 183 -4.48 -11.73 -14.93
C PRO A 183 -3.11 -12.39 -14.89
N PRO A 184 -3.01 -13.73 -15.08
CA PRO A 184 -1.73 -14.45 -15.07
C PRO A 184 -0.70 -13.87 -16.05
N ALA A 185 -1.13 -13.44 -17.24
CA ALA A 185 -0.26 -12.85 -18.25
C ALA A 185 0.46 -11.58 -17.79
N LEU A 186 -0.14 -10.80 -16.87
CA LEU A 186 0.52 -9.65 -16.23
C LEU A 186 1.49 -10.13 -15.16
N LEU A 187 1.08 -11.11 -14.33
CA LEU A 187 1.92 -11.65 -13.26
C LEU A 187 3.23 -12.23 -13.78
N ASP A 188 3.19 -12.94 -14.91
CA ASP A 188 4.36 -13.58 -15.53
C ASP A 188 5.43 -12.56 -15.98
N ARG A 189 5.05 -11.30 -16.17
CA ARG A 189 5.96 -10.21 -16.54
C ARG A 189 6.48 -9.40 -15.38
N MET A 190 6.04 -9.73 -14.15
CA MET A 190 6.32 -8.93 -12.96
C MET A 190 7.29 -9.62 -12.02
N GLU A 191 8.24 -8.86 -11.52
CA GLU A 191 9.03 -9.22 -10.36
C GLU A 191 8.32 -8.69 -9.10
N ILE A 192 7.76 -9.61 -8.30
CA ILE A 192 6.92 -9.28 -7.15
C ILE A 192 7.78 -9.03 -5.94
N ILE A 193 7.70 -7.83 -5.39
CA ILE A 193 8.28 -7.45 -4.11
C ILE A 193 7.14 -7.27 -3.11
N ARG A 194 7.06 -8.17 -2.12
CA ARG A 194 6.04 -8.11 -1.07
C ARG A 194 6.50 -7.17 0.03
N ILE A 195 5.66 -6.20 0.35
CA ILE A 195 5.86 -5.27 1.46
C ILE A 195 4.90 -5.69 2.57
N ALA A 196 5.47 -6.15 3.68
CA ALA A 196 4.70 -6.50 4.87
C ALA A 196 4.11 -5.26 5.55
N GLY A 197 3.15 -5.47 6.44
CA GLY A 197 2.71 -4.42 7.37
C GLY A 197 3.80 -4.11 8.39
N TYR A 198 3.70 -2.94 8.99
CA TYR A 198 4.63 -2.47 10.01
C TYR A 198 4.23 -2.95 11.40
N THR A 199 5.23 -3.28 12.21
CA THR A 199 5.07 -3.51 13.64
C THR A 199 4.78 -2.19 14.38
N GLU A 200 4.39 -2.28 15.64
CA GLU A 200 4.14 -1.09 16.47
C GLU A 200 5.37 -0.20 16.58
N ASP A 201 6.54 -0.81 16.82
CA ASP A 201 7.82 -0.10 16.94
C ASP A 201 8.22 0.58 15.62
N GLU A 202 8.04 -0.12 14.49
CA GLU A 202 8.29 0.46 13.17
C GLU A 202 7.34 1.64 12.88
N LYS A 203 6.07 1.53 13.24
CA LYS A 203 5.10 2.64 13.09
C LYS A 203 5.47 3.85 13.95
N LEU A 204 5.95 3.61 15.19
CA LEU A 204 6.44 4.67 16.07
C LEU A 204 7.61 5.41 15.43
N GLU A 205 8.61 4.68 14.96
CA GLU A 205 9.79 5.30 14.34
C GLU A 205 9.44 6.01 13.01
N ILE A 206 8.59 5.42 12.17
CA ILE A 206 8.09 6.08 10.96
C ILE A 206 7.34 7.38 11.32
N ALA A 207 6.52 7.36 12.36
CA ALA A 207 5.81 8.55 12.80
C ALA A 207 6.75 9.66 13.22
N LYS A 208 7.78 9.35 14.02
CA LYS A 208 8.78 10.33 14.52
C LYS A 208 9.65 10.88 13.41
N GLN A 209 10.17 10.02 12.55
CA GLN A 209 11.16 10.40 11.55
C GLN A 209 10.55 11.04 10.30
N HIS A 210 9.31 10.65 9.94
CA HIS A 210 8.72 11.06 8.67
C HIS A 210 7.36 11.76 8.83
N LEU A 211 6.37 11.15 9.54
CA LEU A 211 5.01 11.68 9.53
C LEU A 211 4.89 13.00 10.29
N VAL A 212 5.44 13.09 11.50
CA VAL A 212 5.34 14.31 12.31
C VAL A 212 6.01 15.48 11.63
N PRO A 213 7.29 15.39 11.17
CA PRO A 213 7.96 16.49 10.47
C PRO A 213 7.25 16.91 9.16
N GLU A 214 6.72 15.93 8.40
CA GLU A 214 5.99 16.23 7.18
C GLU A 214 4.67 16.98 7.48
N ILE A 215 3.95 16.56 8.52
CA ILE A 215 2.69 17.16 8.94
C ILE A 215 2.93 18.56 9.49
N GLU A 216 3.94 18.78 10.30
CA GLU A 216 4.34 20.13 10.77
C GLU A 216 4.57 21.07 9.60
N LYS A 217 5.39 20.65 8.65
CA LYS A 217 5.67 21.41 7.43
C LYS A 217 4.41 21.68 6.60
N LYS A 218 3.59 20.66 6.38
CA LYS A 218 2.37 20.72 5.55
C LYS A 218 1.31 21.63 6.15
N HIS A 219 1.22 21.70 7.47
CA HIS A 219 0.24 22.52 8.18
C HIS A 219 0.79 23.87 8.61
N GLY A 220 2.07 24.17 8.35
CA GLY A 220 2.68 25.44 8.67
C GLY A 220 2.93 25.66 10.17
N LEU A 221 3.05 24.57 10.93
CA LEU A 221 3.43 24.64 12.34
C LEU A 221 4.89 25.08 12.46
N LYS A 222 5.13 25.98 13.41
CA LYS A 222 6.50 26.40 13.75
C LYS A 222 7.12 25.37 14.68
N LYS A 223 8.43 25.41 14.77
CA LYS A 223 9.18 24.58 15.70
C LYS A 223 8.69 24.87 17.13
N ASP A 224 8.49 23.83 17.89
CA ASP A 224 8.02 23.88 19.30
C ASP A 224 6.55 24.30 19.53
N GLU A 225 5.74 24.52 18.50
CA GLU A 225 4.29 24.75 18.66
C GLU A 225 3.53 23.47 19.00
N ILE A 226 4.04 22.32 18.60
CA ILE A 226 3.50 21.01 18.95
C ILE A 226 4.66 20.06 19.32
N LYS A 227 4.47 19.28 20.36
CA LYS A 227 5.34 18.15 20.71
C LYS A 227 4.45 16.94 20.96
N ILE A 228 4.64 15.90 20.15
CA ILE A 228 3.92 14.63 20.29
C ILE A 228 4.88 13.62 20.90
N GLU A 229 4.59 13.16 22.10
CA GLU A 229 5.42 12.18 22.80
C GLU A 229 5.17 10.76 22.29
N ASP A 230 6.14 9.87 22.49
CA ASP A 230 6.08 8.47 22.07
C ASP A 230 4.84 7.78 22.67
N SER A 231 4.48 8.10 23.90
CA SER A 231 3.27 7.59 24.58
C SER A 231 1.97 7.95 23.85
N ALA A 232 1.90 9.14 23.26
CA ALA A 232 0.74 9.56 22.46
C ALA A 232 0.70 8.83 21.12
N ILE A 233 1.84 8.66 20.44
CA ILE A 233 1.91 7.92 19.16
C ILE A 233 1.51 6.46 19.37
N ILE A 234 2.03 5.80 20.40
CA ILE A 234 1.65 4.44 20.78
C ILE A 234 0.15 4.37 21.12
N GLY A 235 -0.37 5.37 21.85
CA GLY A 235 -1.80 5.49 22.12
C GLY A 235 -2.64 5.58 20.84
N LEU A 236 -2.21 6.36 19.84
CA LEU A 236 -2.86 6.43 18.53
C LEU A 236 -2.84 5.09 17.81
N ILE A 237 -1.69 4.41 17.78
CA ILE A 237 -1.54 3.11 17.12
C ILE A 237 -2.48 2.08 17.73
N ARG A 238 -2.54 1.99 19.06
CA ARG A 238 -3.28 0.97 19.80
C ARG A 238 -4.78 1.21 19.85
N HIS A 239 -5.18 2.47 20.01
CA HIS A 239 -6.58 2.80 20.35
C HIS A 239 -7.33 3.56 19.28
N TYR A 240 -6.66 4.16 18.29
CA TYR A 240 -7.33 5.00 17.28
C TYR A 240 -7.14 4.51 15.85
N THR A 241 -6.16 3.61 15.60
CA THR A 241 -5.90 3.06 14.27
C THR A 241 -5.92 1.54 14.28
N ARG A 242 -6.32 0.95 13.15
CA ARG A 242 -6.30 -0.50 12.91
C ARG A 242 -5.96 -0.73 11.44
N GLU A 243 -4.68 -0.78 11.15
CA GLU A 243 -4.16 -0.90 9.78
C GLU A 243 -2.76 -1.53 9.76
N ALA A 244 -2.43 -2.18 8.64
CA ALA A 244 -1.08 -2.71 8.42
C ALA A 244 -0.05 -1.63 8.13
N GLY A 245 -0.47 -0.55 7.47
CA GLY A 245 0.36 0.62 7.14
C GLY A 245 0.30 1.74 8.18
N VAL A 246 0.52 2.97 7.70
CA VAL A 246 0.54 4.19 8.54
C VAL A 246 -0.40 5.30 8.04
N ARG A 247 -1.30 5.01 7.10
CA ARG A 247 -2.17 6.03 6.49
C ARG A 247 -3.21 6.59 7.46
N SER A 248 -3.78 5.75 8.33
CA SER A 248 -4.72 6.20 9.36
C SER A 248 -3.98 6.89 10.49
N LEU A 249 -2.78 6.43 10.84
CA LEU A 249 -1.88 7.08 11.80
C LEU A 249 -1.53 8.51 11.33
N GLU A 250 -1.16 8.69 10.06
CA GLU A 250 -0.94 10.01 9.46
C GLU A 250 -2.15 10.93 9.60
N ARG A 251 -3.37 10.40 9.37
CA ARG A 251 -4.60 11.19 9.54
C ARG A 251 -4.83 11.59 10.98
N GLU A 252 -4.62 10.69 11.94
CA GLU A 252 -4.81 11.02 13.36
C GLU A 252 -3.76 12.04 13.84
N ILE A 253 -2.50 11.91 13.45
CA ILE A 253 -1.48 12.92 13.73
C ILE A 253 -1.86 14.27 13.10
N SER A 254 -2.34 14.28 11.85
CA SER A 254 -2.86 15.49 11.21
C SER A 254 -4.06 16.09 11.94
N ASN A 255 -4.90 15.26 12.57
CA ASN A 255 -6.01 15.73 13.42
C ASN A 255 -5.49 16.43 14.67
N LEU A 256 -4.46 15.87 15.33
CA LEU A 256 -3.82 16.51 16.49
C LEU A 256 -3.25 17.87 16.09
N ALA A 257 -2.49 17.92 14.99
CA ALA A 257 -1.89 19.15 14.46
C ALA A 257 -2.95 20.24 14.21
N ARG A 258 -4.07 19.90 13.56
CA ARG A 258 -5.16 20.85 13.28
C ARG A 258 -5.81 21.38 14.56
N LYS A 259 -6.01 20.53 15.59
CA LYS A 259 -6.57 20.97 16.86
C LYS A 259 -5.62 21.88 17.63
N THR A 260 -4.33 21.58 17.61
CA THR A 260 -3.29 22.45 18.17
C THR A 260 -3.28 23.80 17.48
N ILE A 261 -3.28 23.85 16.15
CA ILE A 261 -3.35 25.10 15.39
C ILE A 261 -4.58 25.91 15.74
N LYS A 262 -5.76 25.26 15.87
CA LYS A 262 -6.99 25.94 16.26
C LYS A 262 -6.83 26.64 17.61
N LYS A 263 -6.25 25.97 18.61
CA LYS A 263 -6.00 26.55 19.94
C LYS A 263 -5.03 27.73 19.89
N ILE A 264 -3.93 27.60 19.11
CA ILE A 264 -2.93 28.65 18.95
C ILE A 264 -3.55 29.89 18.29
N VAL A 265 -4.29 29.71 17.20
CA VAL A 265 -4.95 30.80 16.46
C VAL A 265 -6.04 31.47 17.31
N ALA A 266 -6.73 30.71 18.17
CA ALA A 266 -7.71 31.24 19.12
C ALA A 266 -7.07 31.97 20.32
N GLY A 267 -5.75 31.93 20.46
CA GLY A 267 -5.03 32.52 21.59
C GLY A 267 -5.18 31.75 22.90
N GLU A 268 -5.65 30.51 22.84
CA GLU A 268 -5.84 29.63 24.00
C GLU A 268 -4.53 29.00 24.48
N SER A 269 -3.57 28.86 23.58
CA SER A 269 -2.26 28.22 23.86
C SER A 269 -1.19 28.79 22.94
N VAL A 270 0.07 28.70 23.34
CA VAL A 270 1.25 29.07 22.52
C VAL A 270 1.94 27.80 22.01
N SER A 271 1.89 26.73 22.77
CA SER A 271 2.43 25.41 22.41
C SER A 271 1.65 24.31 23.13
N GLU A 272 1.64 23.12 22.53
CA GLU A 272 0.97 21.95 23.10
C GLU A 272 1.90 20.76 23.18
N ILE A 273 1.91 20.10 24.34
CA ILE A 273 2.59 18.80 24.54
C ILE A 273 1.50 17.74 24.65
N ILE A 274 1.51 16.81 23.71
CA ILE A 274 0.54 15.71 23.63
C ILE A 274 1.23 14.42 24.08
N ASN A 275 0.71 13.82 25.13
CA ASN A 275 1.16 12.55 25.70
C ASN A 275 0.01 11.54 25.79
N GLY A 276 0.28 10.33 26.34
CA GLY A 276 -0.74 9.29 26.47
C GLY A 276 -1.93 9.67 27.34
N ASP A 277 -1.73 10.51 28.35
CA ASP A 277 -2.76 10.87 29.33
C ASP A 277 -3.75 11.89 28.78
N ASN A 278 -3.24 12.93 28.08
CA ASN A 278 -4.09 13.98 27.50
C ASN A 278 -4.50 13.69 26.04
N LEU A 279 -4.07 12.57 25.47
CA LEU A 279 -4.43 12.17 24.11
C LEU A 279 -5.95 12.14 23.86
N PRO A 280 -6.81 11.67 24.80
CA PRO A 280 -8.27 11.70 24.61
C PRO A 280 -8.85 13.10 24.38
N ASP A 281 -8.26 14.15 24.93
CA ASP A 281 -8.72 15.54 24.76
C ASP A 281 -8.54 15.99 23.30
N PHE A 282 -7.53 15.47 22.64
CA PHE A 282 -7.21 15.76 21.24
C PHE A 282 -7.81 14.73 20.27
N ALA A 283 -7.71 13.44 20.54
CA ALA A 283 -8.15 12.38 19.63
C ALA A 283 -9.60 11.94 19.86
N GLY A 284 -10.18 12.30 21.02
CA GLY A 284 -11.53 11.90 21.42
C GLY A 284 -11.58 10.49 22.02
N ILE A 285 -12.75 9.86 21.99
CA ILE A 285 -12.98 8.55 22.60
C ILE A 285 -12.16 7.47 21.87
N LYS A 286 -11.55 6.57 22.62
CA LYS A 286 -10.84 5.40 22.09
C LYS A 286 -11.75 4.57 21.20
N LYS A 287 -11.29 4.27 19.98
CA LYS A 287 -12.06 3.55 18.96
C LYS A 287 -11.91 2.03 19.09
N PHE A 288 -10.75 1.58 19.57
CA PHE A 288 -10.38 0.18 19.66
C PHE A 288 -9.90 -0.18 21.06
N LYS A 289 -10.29 -1.36 21.51
CA LYS A 289 -9.74 -2.01 22.69
C LYS A 289 -8.52 -2.81 22.26
N TYR A 290 -7.39 -2.59 22.89
CA TYR A 290 -6.14 -3.27 22.57
C TYR A 290 -5.70 -4.14 23.74
N GLY A 291 -5.54 -5.44 23.48
CA GLY A 291 -4.94 -6.36 24.47
C GLY A 291 -5.77 -6.60 25.73
N GLU A 292 -7.06 -6.22 25.75
CA GLU A 292 -7.95 -6.54 26.87
C GLU A 292 -8.27 -8.04 26.83
N ILE A 293 -7.62 -8.79 27.72
CA ILE A 293 -7.97 -10.16 28.05
C ILE A 293 -8.77 -10.06 29.36
N ASP A 294 -9.89 -10.77 29.45
CA ASP A 294 -10.59 -10.88 30.72
C ASP A 294 -9.61 -11.49 31.74
N ALA A 295 -9.47 -10.81 32.89
CA ALA A 295 -8.49 -11.17 33.90
C ALA A 295 -8.83 -12.48 34.63
N ASP A 296 -10.10 -12.90 34.58
CA ASP A 296 -10.62 -14.08 35.24
C ASP A 296 -10.79 -15.26 34.28
N ASP A 297 -10.34 -16.44 34.71
CA ASP A 297 -10.57 -17.69 33.99
C ASP A 297 -12.06 -18.03 33.96
N GLN A 298 -12.61 -18.18 32.75
CA GLN A 298 -14.02 -18.51 32.55
C GLN A 298 -14.18 -19.91 31.94
N VAL A 299 -15.10 -20.69 32.50
CA VAL A 299 -15.41 -22.03 31.98
C VAL A 299 -16.12 -21.91 30.62
N GLY A 300 -15.57 -22.59 29.62
CA GLY A 300 -16.11 -22.58 28.26
C GLY A 300 -15.62 -21.42 27.39
N ILE A 301 -14.70 -20.60 27.86
CA ILE A 301 -14.05 -19.54 27.07
C ILE A 301 -12.57 -19.87 26.88
N VAL A 302 -12.11 -19.79 25.63
CA VAL A 302 -10.71 -19.99 25.25
C VAL A 302 -10.23 -18.80 24.42
N THR A 303 -9.08 -18.27 24.79
CA THR A 303 -8.43 -17.22 24.01
C THR A 303 -7.70 -17.84 22.80
N GLY A 304 -8.17 -17.51 21.63
CA GLY A 304 -7.54 -17.87 20.37
C GLY A 304 -6.69 -16.72 19.83
N LEU A 305 -5.66 -17.04 19.07
CA LEU A 305 -4.86 -16.08 18.33
C LEU A 305 -5.23 -16.15 16.85
N ALA A 306 -5.53 -15.01 16.25
CA ALA A 306 -5.77 -14.89 14.81
C ALA A 306 -4.74 -13.96 14.20
N TRP A 307 -4.30 -14.32 13.00
CA TRP A 307 -3.51 -13.43 12.17
C TRP A 307 -4.44 -12.75 11.15
N THR A 308 -4.33 -11.43 11.04
CA THR A 308 -5.08 -10.61 10.09
C THR A 308 -4.13 -9.77 9.26
N GLU A 309 -4.62 -9.19 8.15
CA GLU A 309 -3.81 -8.26 7.33
C GLU A 309 -3.31 -7.04 8.13
N VAL A 310 -3.89 -6.75 9.27
CA VAL A 310 -3.54 -5.62 10.15
C VAL A 310 -2.70 -6.04 11.35
N GLY A 311 -2.36 -7.32 11.47
CA GLY A 311 -1.56 -7.88 12.56
C GLY A 311 -2.25 -9.02 13.31
N GLY A 312 -1.69 -9.41 14.45
CA GLY A 312 -2.27 -10.41 15.34
C GLY A 312 -3.48 -9.85 16.10
N GLU A 313 -4.49 -10.69 16.28
CA GLU A 313 -5.68 -10.39 17.07
C GLU A 313 -5.95 -11.50 18.08
N ILE A 314 -6.52 -11.10 19.20
CA ILE A 314 -7.04 -12.01 20.22
C ILE A 314 -8.51 -12.23 19.91
N LEU A 315 -8.90 -13.50 19.83
CA LEU A 315 -10.28 -13.93 19.66
C LEU A 315 -10.73 -14.68 20.90
N GLN A 316 -11.91 -14.38 21.42
CA GLN A 316 -12.55 -15.21 22.41
C GLN A 316 -13.43 -16.25 21.71
N ILE A 317 -13.18 -17.52 21.99
CA ILE A 317 -13.95 -18.65 21.52
C ILE A 317 -14.81 -19.14 22.68
N GLU A 318 -16.11 -18.92 22.58
CA GLU A 318 -17.07 -19.30 23.61
C GLU A 318 -17.75 -20.63 23.25
N SER A 319 -17.86 -21.52 24.21
CA SER A 319 -18.50 -22.83 24.08
C SER A 319 -19.56 -23.00 25.17
N VAL A 320 -20.77 -23.29 24.75
CA VAL A 320 -21.92 -23.51 25.67
C VAL A 320 -22.48 -24.93 25.45
N ILE A 321 -22.68 -25.65 26.54
CA ILE A 321 -23.34 -26.96 26.50
C ILE A 321 -24.82 -26.79 26.79
N MET A 322 -25.66 -27.39 25.93
CA MET A 322 -27.11 -27.38 26.07
C MET A 322 -27.66 -28.81 26.04
N PRO A 323 -28.76 -29.11 26.75
CA PRO A 323 -29.46 -30.38 26.59
C PRO A 323 -29.87 -30.59 25.13
N GLY A 324 -29.56 -31.76 24.56
CA GLY A 324 -29.87 -32.05 23.16
C GLY A 324 -29.38 -33.39 22.66
N LYS A 325 -29.37 -33.59 21.35
CA LYS A 325 -29.02 -34.84 20.67
C LYS A 325 -27.51 -34.92 20.28
N GLY A 326 -26.61 -34.17 20.95
CA GLY A 326 -25.18 -34.16 20.66
C GLY A 326 -24.78 -33.48 19.35
N LYS A 327 -25.58 -32.54 18.85
CA LYS A 327 -25.29 -31.78 17.64
C LYS A 327 -24.45 -30.54 17.99
N MET A 328 -23.33 -30.36 17.32
CA MET A 328 -22.56 -29.11 17.40
C MET A 328 -23.16 -28.06 16.47
N THR A 329 -23.45 -26.87 17.00
CA THR A 329 -23.90 -25.72 16.22
C THR A 329 -22.81 -24.64 16.31
N ILE A 330 -22.35 -24.16 15.15
CA ILE A 330 -21.32 -23.13 15.03
C ILE A 330 -22.00 -21.85 14.61
N THR A 331 -21.73 -20.74 15.33
CA THR A 331 -22.26 -19.42 15.01
C THR A 331 -21.12 -18.41 14.85
N GLY A 332 -21.30 -17.39 14.05
CA GLY A 332 -20.32 -16.35 13.76
C GLY A 332 -20.03 -16.19 12.27
N LYS A 333 -19.37 -15.10 11.89
CA LYS A 333 -18.88 -14.86 10.53
C LYS A 333 -17.55 -15.57 10.30
N LEU A 334 -17.55 -16.91 10.36
CA LEU A 334 -16.37 -17.74 10.22
C LEU A 334 -16.14 -18.10 8.74
N GLY A 335 -14.89 -17.97 8.29
CA GLY A 335 -14.45 -18.53 7.01
C GLY A 335 -14.44 -20.06 7.02
N ASP A 336 -14.37 -20.67 5.83
CA ASP A 336 -14.46 -22.12 5.69
C ASP A 336 -13.32 -22.86 6.41
N VAL A 337 -12.10 -22.33 6.40
CA VAL A 337 -10.95 -22.87 7.11
C VAL A 337 -11.20 -22.96 8.63
N MET A 338 -11.81 -21.91 9.22
CA MET A 338 -12.10 -21.91 10.65
C MET A 338 -13.20 -22.93 10.99
N LYS A 339 -14.21 -23.07 10.15
CA LYS A 339 -15.26 -24.10 10.33
C LYS A 339 -14.69 -25.50 10.26
N GLU A 340 -13.81 -25.75 9.29
CA GLU A 340 -13.10 -27.03 9.15
C GLU A 340 -12.20 -27.31 10.36
N SER A 341 -11.48 -26.31 10.86
CA SER A 341 -10.66 -26.42 12.09
C SER A 341 -11.49 -26.83 13.31
N ILE A 342 -12.69 -26.30 13.47
CA ILE A 342 -13.61 -26.65 14.56
C ILE A 342 -14.06 -28.12 14.42
N HIS A 343 -14.39 -28.59 13.22
CA HIS A 343 -14.75 -29.99 12.98
C HIS A 343 -13.56 -30.92 13.21
N ALA A 344 -12.35 -30.54 12.83
CA ALA A 344 -11.14 -31.29 13.11
C ALA A 344 -10.88 -31.39 14.62
N ALA A 345 -11.03 -30.27 15.36
CA ALA A 345 -10.91 -30.24 16.82
C ALA A 345 -11.94 -31.17 17.48
N GLN A 346 -13.19 -31.16 17.05
CA GLN A 346 -14.23 -32.08 17.53
C GLN A 346 -13.83 -33.55 17.32
N SER A 347 -13.36 -33.88 16.12
CA SER A 347 -12.93 -35.24 15.78
C SER A 347 -11.75 -35.68 16.63
N TYR A 348 -10.80 -34.76 16.86
CA TYR A 348 -9.64 -35.02 17.73
C TYR A 348 -10.08 -35.30 19.18
N VAL A 349 -10.94 -34.47 19.77
CA VAL A 349 -11.45 -34.67 21.13
C VAL A 349 -12.22 -35.98 21.23
N ARG A 350 -13.06 -36.32 20.27
CA ARG A 350 -13.81 -37.60 20.25
C ARG A 350 -12.92 -38.80 20.15
N SER A 351 -11.84 -38.75 19.35
CA SER A 351 -10.89 -39.87 19.23
C SER A 351 -10.12 -40.15 20.51
N ARG A 352 -10.00 -39.15 21.38
CA ARG A 352 -9.29 -39.25 22.69
C ARG A 352 -10.22 -39.09 23.89
N ALA A 353 -11.52 -39.30 23.71
CA ALA A 353 -12.51 -39.07 24.75
C ALA A 353 -12.20 -39.83 26.06
N ILE A 354 -11.70 -41.06 25.98
CA ILE A 354 -11.30 -41.88 27.15
C ILE A 354 -10.14 -41.22 27.89
N GLU A 355 -9.12 -40.73 27.19
CA GLU A 355 -7.96 -40.05 27.78
C GLU A 355 -8.36 -38.77 28.52
N PHE A 356 -9.37 -38.07 27.99
CA PHE A 356 -9.90 -36.85 28.57
C PHE A 356 -11.01 -37.05 29.61
N GLY A 357 -11.33 -38.32 29.95
CA GLY A 357 -12.41 -38.65 30.89
C GLY A 357 -13.83 -38.25 30.38
N ILE A 358 -14.01 -38.09 29.08
CA ILE A 358 -15.27 -37.72 28.45
C ILE A 358 -15.96 -38.98 27.95
N LYS A 359 -17.26 -39.12 28.22
CA LYS A 359 -18.06 -40.21 27.61
C LYS A 359 -18.14 -39.96 26.10
N PRO A 360 -17.79 -40.96 25.27
CA PRO A 360 -17.82 -40.84 23.82
C PRO A 360 -19.22 -40.64 23.25
#